data_9ace62dfd8e8b33982c4aff6ee226b13
#
_entry.id   9ace62dfd8e8b33982c4aff6ee226b13
#
_cell.length_a   1.000
_cell.length_b   1.000
_cell.length_c   1.000
_cell.angle_alpha   90.00
_cell.angle_beta   90.00
_cell.angle_gamma   90.00
#
_symmetry.space_group_name_H-M   'P 1'
#
loop_
_entity.id
_entity.type
_entity.pdbx_description
1 polymer ?
#
loop_
_entity_poly.entity_id
_entity_poly.type
_entity_poly.pdbx_seq_one_letter_code
_entity_poly.pdbx_strand_id
1 'polypeptide(L)'
;MKISSFDLNLFVILNAIYTEGSLTKAAEVVGITQPAVSNALARLREKFNDDLFVRTGSGMVPTQKTENMIQDVQSALTLIQQSVNEPNTFDPSTTKRNFKLSLGDVSEGRVLPFIMKEIYEDAPNISIGSYAYLRSDQVHALSTNNLDFVVDPVIPRSDEINSEKVFEDDFV
;
A
#
# COMPACT_ATOMS: atom_id res chain seq x y z
N MET A 1 13.73 -6.59 15.75
CA MET A 1 13.15 -5.31 16.21
C MET A 1 11.67 -5.31 15.81
N LYS A 2 10.75 -4.95 16.73
CA LYS A 2 9.31 -4.88 16.39
C LYS A 2 9.02 -3.50 15.81
N ILE A 3 8.30 -3.43 14.68
CA ILE A 3 7.95 -2.18 14.01
C ILE A 3 7.08 -1.27 14.89
N SER A 4 6.25 -1.85 15.77
CA SER A 4 5.39 -1.12 16.71
C SER A 4 6.15 -0.27 17.75
N SER A 5 7.43 -0.55 17.97
CA SER A 5 8.30 0.23 18.88
C SER A 5 9.22 1.20 18.16
N PHE A 6 9.04 1.34 16.83
CA PHE A 6 9.85 2.22 16.00
C PHE A 6 9.06 3.46 15.60
N ASP A 7 9.65 4.63 15.80
CA ASP A 7 9.09 5.89 15.33
C ASP A 7 9.30 6.00 13.81
N LEU A 8 8.24 5.78 13.04
CA LEU A 8 8.30 5.77 11.58
C LEU A 8 8.66 7.14 10.99
N ASN A 9 8.45 8.24 11.71
CA ASN A 9 8.89 9.57 11.26
C ASN A 9 10.40 9.66 11.08
N LEU A 10 11.16 8.81 11.78
CA LEU A 10 12.61 8.74 11.60
C LEU A 10 13.00 8.34 10.18
N PHE A 11 12.18 7.53 9.48
CA PHE A 11 12.45 7.17 8.09
C PHE A 11 12.20 8.33 7.12
N VAL A 12 11.23 9.20 7.41
CA VAL A 12 11.02 10.45 6.64
C VAL A 12 12.27 11.31 6.72
N ILE A 13 12.83 11.46 7.93
CA ILE A 13 14.06 12.24 8.16
C ILE A 13 15.27 11.57 7.50
N LEU A 14 15.41 10.24 7.61
CA LEU A 14 16.47 9.48 6.94
C LEU A 14 16.46 9.73 5.43
N ASN A 15 15.28 9.63 4.82
CA ASN A 15 15.11 9.86 3.38
C ASN A 15 15.45 11.30 3.00
N ALA A 16 15.02 12.29 3.79
CA ALA A 16 15.34 13.69 3.54
C ALA A 16 16.86 13.97 3.62
N ILE A 17 17.57 13.38 4.60
CA ILE A 17 19.03 13.51 4.70
C ILE A 17 19.70 12.86 3.49
N TYR A 18 19.23 11.69 3.06
CA TYR A 18 19.76 10.96 1.90
C TYR A 18 19.61 11.79 0.61
N THR A 19 18.43 12.34 0.37
CA THR A 19 18.12 13.11 -0.84
C THR A 19 18.88 14.42 -0.89
N GLU A 20 18.94 15.13 0.24
CA GLU A 20 19.51 16.48 0.29
C GLU A 20 21.03 16.53 0.55
N GLY A 21 21.61 15.45 1.06
CA GLY A 21 23.02 15.40 1.47
C GLY A 21 23.38 16.42 2.56
N SER A 22 22.38 16.98 3.25
CA SER A 22 22.56 18.09 4.21
C SER A 22 21.49 18.07 5.29
N LEU A 23 21.91 18.12 6.57
CA LEU A 23 20.97 18.18 7.69
C LEU A 23 20.13 19.47 7.70
N THR A 24 20.68 20.58 7.22
CA THR A 24 19.98 21.86 7.15
C THR A 24 18.90 21.82 6.08
N LYS A 25 19.23 21.38 4.86
CA LYS A 25 18.26 21.24 3.79
C LYS A 25 17.19 20.20 4.11
N ALA A 26 17.58 19.06 4.70
CA ALA A 26 16.63 18.05 5.16
C ALA A 26 15.63 18.64 6.18
N ALA A 27 16.10 19.51 7.08
CA ALA A 27 15.25 20.19 8.04
C ALA A 27 14.21 21.10 7.36
N GLU A 28 14.63 21.85 6.35
CA GLU A 28 13.76 22.70 5.54
C GLU A 28 12.68 21.89 4.81
N VAL A 29 13.08 20.78 4.16
CA VAL A 29 12.15 19.90 3.42
C VAL A 29 11.13 19.24 4.35
N VAL A 30 11.56 18.79 5.53
CA VAL A 30 10.65 18.12 6.51
C VAL A 30 9.83 19.14 7.30
N GLY A 31 10.20 20.42 7.29
CA GLY A 31 9.51 21.49 8.05
C GLY A 31 9.81 21.46 9.56
N ILE A 32 11.02 21.05 9.95
CA ILE A 32 11.48 21.01 11.34
C ILE A 32 12.82 21.73 11.49
N THR A 33 13.30 21.87 12.73
CA THR A 33 14.60 22.52 12.97
C THR A 33 15.78 21.59 12.71
N GLN A 34 16.92 22.12 12.29
CA GLN A 34 18.14 21.32 12.08
C GLN A 34 18.59 20.57 13.35
N PRO A 35 18.51 21.11 14.59
CA PRO A 35 18.76 20.33 15.80
C PRO A 35 17.82 19.13 15.96
N ALA A 36 16.55 19.24 15.55
CA ALA A 36 15.60 18.12 15.57
C ALA A 36 16.02 17.01 14.59
N VAL A 37 16.45 17.35 13.38
CA VAL A 37 17.02 16.40 12.42
C VAL A 37 18.27 15.71 12.97
N SER A 38 19.17 16.48 13.61
CA SER A 38 20.39 15.94 14.21
C SER A 38 20.06 14.95 15.33
N ASN A 39 19.11 15.25 16.20
CA ASN A 39 18.65 14.35 17.26
C ASN A 39 17.96 13.09 16.68
N ALA A 40 17.17 13.24 15.62
CA ALA A 40 16.56 12.10 14.94
C ALA A 40 17.61 11.17 14.31
N LEU A 41 18.65 11.75 13.69
CA LEU A 41 19.79 10.97 13.17
C LEU A 41 20.53 10.24 14.29
N ALA A 42 20.74 10.89 15.45
CA ALA A 42 21.38 10.24 16.60
C ALA A 42 20.55 9.02 17.09
N ARG A 43 19.23 9.16 17.19
CA ARG A 43 18.32 8.06 17.53
C ARG A 43 18.37 6.91 16.51
N LEU A 44 18.46 7.25 15.22
CA LEU A 44 18.60 6.26 14.14
C LEU A 44 19.93 5.50 14.27
N ARG A 45 21.04 6.20 14.49
CA ARG A 45 22.38 5.60 14.70
C ARG A 45 22.39 4.59 15.85
N GLU A 46 21.79 4.97 16.97
CA GLU A 46 21.64 4.08 18.12
C GLU A 46 20.84 2.82 17.77
N LYS A 47 19.67 3.00 17.11
CA LYS A 47 18.80 1.88 16.75
C LYS A 47 19.40 0.93 15.72
N PHE A 48 20.12 1.44 14.76
CA PHE A 48 20.76 0.65 13.71
C PHE A 48 22.18 0.22 14.04
N ASN A 49 22.76 0.74 15.11
CA ASN A 49 24.16 0.56 15.47
C ASN A 49 25.10 0.81 14.28
N ASP A 50 24.90 1.96 13.63
CA ASP A 50 25.61 2.39 12.43
C ASP A 50 25.54 3.92 12.32
N ASP A 51 26.58 4.55 11.76
CA ASP A 51 26.62 6.00 11.58
C ASP A 51 25.60 6.50 10.58
N LEU A 52 25.09 5.65 9.69
CA LEU A 52 24.15 5.87 8.61
C LEU A 52 24.61 6.94 7.60
N PHE A 53 25.13 8.05 8.07
CA PHE A 53 25.73 9.11 7.25
C PHE A 53 27.03 9.60 7.87
N VAL A 54 28.04 9.79 7.03
CA VAL A 54 29.33 10.34 7.40
C VAL A 54 29.42 11.77 6.86
N ARG A 55 29.90 12.68 7.68
CA ARG A 55 30.13 14.05 7.25
C ARG A 55 31.43 14.17 6.48
N THR A 56 31.37 14.68 5.27
CA THR A 56 32.53 14.94 4.42
C THR A 56 32.57 16.42 4.01
N GLY A 57 33.58 16.82 3.26
CA GLY A 57 33.65 18.19 2.68
C GLY A 57 32.51 18.45 1.66
N SER A 58 31.91 17.43 1.08
CA SER A 58 30.79 17.51 0.12
C SER A 58 29.43 17.39 0.79
N GLY A 59 29.34 17.15 2.09
CA GLY A 59 28.07 17.03 2.82
C GLY A 59 27.96 15.73 3.61
N MET A 60 26.70 15.27 3.76
CA MET A 60 26.37 14.00 4.41
C MET A 60 26.38 12.88 3.36
N VAL A 61 27.28 11.91 3.51
CA VAL A 61 27.41 10.77 2.60
C VAL A 61 26.88 9.52 3.30
N PRO A 62 26.00 8.74 2.67
CA PRO A 62 25.41 7.53 3.27
C PRO A 62 26.46 6.44 3.47
N THR A 63 26.29 5.65 4.53
CA THR A 63 27.04 4.39 4.72
C THR A 63 26.46 3.28 3.82
N GLN A 64 27.22 2.19 3.64
CA GLN A 64 26.73 1.02 2.90
C GLN A 64 25.42 0.48 3.47
N LYS A 65 25.23 0.58 4.77
CA LYS A 65 23.98 0.15 5.44
C LYS A 65 22.80 1.02 5.00
N THR A 66 22.98 2.32 4.92
CA THR A 66 21.96 3.24 4.42
C THR A 66 21.65 2.96 2.95
N GLU A 67 22.66 2.77 2.10
CA GLU A 67 22.49 2.43 0.69
C GLU A 67 21.67 1.14 0.51
N ASN A 68 21.93 0.13 1.33
CA ASN A 68 21.21 -1.14 1.24
C ASN A 68 19.74 -1.06 1.64
N MET A 69 19.35 -0.11 2.49
CA MET A 69 17.98 0.00 2.99
C MET A 69 17.15 1.12 2.36
N ILE A 70 17.79 2.07 1.68
CA ILE A 70 17.11 3.30 1.28
C ILE A 70 15.99 3.06 0.25
N GLN A 71 16.17 2.14 -0.67
CA GLN A 71 15.17 1.82 -1.68
C GLN A 71 13.89 1.25 -1.06
N ASP A 72 14.02 0.37 -0.06
CA ASP A 72 12.87 -0.18 0.67
C ASP A 72 12.16 0.91 1.47
N VAL A 73 12.93 1.81 2.11
CA VAL A 73 12.38 2.96 2.84
C VAL A 73 11.61 3.90 1.92
N GLN A 74 12.17 4.24 0.77
CA GLN A 74 11.51 5.10 -0.22
C GLN A 74 10.24 4.49 -0.77
N SER A 75 10.27 3.20 -1.07
CA SER A 75 9.09 2.45 -1.52
C SER A 75 7.98 2.44 -0.48
N ALA A 76 8.33 2.18 0.79
CA ALA A 76 7.38 2.21 1.90
C ALA A 76 6.77 3.61 2.11
N LEU A 77 7.59 4.67 2.09
CA LEU A 77 7.12 6.05 2.22
C LEU A 77 6.20 6.44 1.07
N THR A 78 6.51 6.01 -0.15
CA THR A 78 5.66 6.23 -1.33
C THR A 78 4.30 5.56 -1.17
N LEU A 79 4.24 4.31 -0.71
CA LEU A 79 2.98 3.59 -0.47
C LEU A 79 2.14 4.28 0.63
N ILE A 80 2.78 4.72 1.71
CA ILE A 80 2.11 5.49 2.77
C ILE A 80 1.57 6.80 2.20
N GLN A 81 2.37 7.54 1.43
CA GLN A 81 1.97 8.79 0.82
C GLN A 81 0.80 8.62 -0.15
N GLN A 82 0.79 7.54 -0.94
CA GLN A 82 -0.31 7.20 -1.83
C GLN A 82 -1.60 6.93 -1.03
N SER A 83 -1.52 6.19 0.07
CA SER A 83 -2.70 5.89 0.91
C SER A 83 -3.29 7.13 1.60
N VAL A 84 -2.47 8.15 1.87
CA VAL A 84 -2.92 9.43 2.45
C VAL A 84 -3.49 10.37 1.38
N ASN A 85 -2.93 10.32 0.17
CA ASN A 85 -3.28 11.22 -0.93
C ASN A 85 -4.23 10.55 -1.94
N GLU A 86 -4.86 9.43 -1.61
CA GLU A 86 -5.87 8.86 -2.51
C GLU A 86 -6.86 9.98 -2.88
N PRO A 87 -6.94 10.35 -4.17
CA PRO A 87 -7.92 11.34 -4.59
C PRO A 87 -9.30 10.79 -4.25
N ASN A 88 -10.14 11.60 -3.63
CA ASN A 88 -11.54 11.27 -3.33
C ASN A 88 -12.38 10.99 -4.62
N THR A 89 -11.77 11.03 -5.77
CA THR A 89 -12.36 10.75 -7.08
C THR A 89 -11.66 9.56 -7.71
N PHE A 90 -12.37 8.43 -7.75
CA PHE A 90 -11.95 7.26 -8.52
C PHE A 90 -11.96 7.63 -10.02
N ASP A 91 -10.79 7.51 -10.67
CA ASP A 91 -10.66 7.63 -12.11
C ASP A 91 -10.24 6.27 -12.69
N PRO A 92 -11.15 5.57 -13.37
CA PRO A 92 -10.87 4.24 -13.92
C PRO A 92 -9.67 4.23 -14.87
N SER A 93 -9.49 5.27 -15.67
CA SER A 93 -8.46 5.32 -16.73
C SER A 93 -7.02 5.36 -16.17
N THR A 94 -6.84 5.91 -14.98
CA THR A 94 -5.53 6.11 -14.34
C THR A 94 -5.29 5.20 -13.14
N THR A 95 -6.35 4.66 -12.54
CA THR A 95 -6.28 3.84 -11.32
C THR A 95 -5.54 2.53 -11.60
N LYS A 96 -4.51 2.25 -10.79
CA LYS A 96 -3.81 0.96 -10.73
C LYS A 96 -4.25 0.23 -9.48
N ARG A 97 -5.17 -0.72 -9.62
CA ARG A 97 -5.68 -1.52 -8.50
C ARG A 97 -5.90 -2.96 -8.91
N ASN A 98 -5.58 -3.88 -8.00
CA ASN A 98 -5.96 -5.27 -8.14
C ASN A 98 -7.22 -5.50 -7.29
N PHE A 99 -8.34 -5.82 -7.94
CA PHE A 99 -9.55 -6.24 -7.26
C PHE A 99 -9.53 -7.75 -7.03
N LYS A 100 -9.89 -8.15 -5.82
CA LYS A 100 -9.93 -9.55 -5.39
C LYS A 100 -11.37 -10.01 -5.35
N LEU A 101 -11.72 -10.93 -6.25
CA LEU A 101 -13.06 -11.51 -6.37
C LEU A 101 -13.06 -12.94 -5.87
N SER A 102 -14.15 -13.36 -5.23
CA SER A 102 -14.48 -14.78 -5.04
C SER A 102 -15.68 -15.13 -5.89
N LEU A 103 -15.49 -16.06 -6.80
CA LEU A 103 -16.49 -16.58 -7.73
C LEU A 103 -16.59 -18.09 -7.53
N GLY A 104 -17.79 -18.67 -7.70
CA GLY A 104 -17.91 -20.12 -7.80
C GLY A 104 -17.35 -20.62 -9.15
N ASP A 105 -16.89 -21.87 -9.19
CA ASP A 105 -16.20 -22.47 -10.34
C ASP A 105 -16.94 -22.27 -11.69
N VAL A 106 -18.27 -22.39 -11.69
CA VAL A 106 -19.10 -22.16 -12.89
C VAL A 106 -19.15 -20.68 -13.28
N SER A 107 -19.20 -19.81 -12.30
CA SER A 107 -19.27 -18.35 -12.51
C SER A 107 -17.93 -17.79 -12.96
N GLU A 108 -16.80 -18.36 -12.50
CA GLU A 108 -15.48 -17.91 -12.88
C GLU A 108 -15.26 -17.99 -14.41
N GLY A 109 -15.56 -19.13 -15.01
CA GLY A 109 -15.39 -19.34 -16.45
C GLY A 109 -16.31 -18.50 -17.34
N ARG A 110 -17.46 -18.06 -16.82
CA ARG A 110 -18.46 -17.30 -17.59
C ARG A 110 -18.46 -15.81 -17.30
N VAL A 111 -18.39 -15.44 -16.02
CA VAL A 111 -18.57 -14.06 -15.57
C VAL A 111 -17.27 -13.26 -15.68
N LEU A 112 -16.14 -13.84 -15.29
CA LEU A 112 -14.87 -13.13 -15.28
C LEU A 112 -14.41 -12.61 -16.65
N PRO A 113 -14.47 -13.42 -17.75
CA PRO A 113 -14.13 -12.93 -19.09
C PRO A 113 -15.03 -11.78 -19.55
N PHE A 114 -16.33 -11.82 -19.19
CA PHE A 114 -17.27 -10.76 -19.52
C PHE A 114 -16.92 -9.46 -18.77
N ILE A 115 -16.70 -9.54 -17.46
CA ILE A 115 -16.28 -8.40 -16.63
C ILE A 115 -14.99 -7.79 -17.19
N MET A 116 -13.99 -8.63 -17.49
CA MET A 116 -12.70 -8.17 -18.01
C MET A 116 -12.83 -7.44 -19.34
N LYS A 117 -13.71 -7.91 -20.23
CA LYS A 117 -13.97 -7.28 -21.51
C LYS A 117 -14.55 -5.87 -21.34
N GLU A 118 -15.53 -5.72 -20.44
CA GLU A 118 -16.19 -4.41 -20.19
C GLU A 118 -15.25 -3.41 -19.50
N ILE A 119 -14.39 -3.90 -18.58
CA ILE A 119 -13.48 -3.03 -17.83
C ILE A 119 -12.26 -2.62 -18.66
N TYR A 120 -11.80 -3.47 -19.58
CA TYR A 120 -10.51 -3.28 -20.27
C TYR A 120 -10.44 -1.97 -21.07
N GLU A 121 -11.53 -1.53 -21.66
CA GLU A 121 -11.57 -0.29 -22.45
C GLU A 121 -11.50 0.97 -21.56
N ASP A 122 -12.20 0.95 -20.42
CA ASP A 122 -12.32 2.12 -19.54
C ASP A 122 -11.25 2.17 -18.45
N ALA A 123 -10.72 1.01 -18.05
CA ALA A 123 -9.80 0.88 -16.94
C ALA A 123 -8.63 -0.08 -17.22
N PRO A 124 -7.74 0.25 -18.17
CA PRO A 124 -6.70 -0.66 -18.66
C PRO A 124 -5.63 -1.04 -17.61
N ASN A 125 -5.54 -0.30 -16.52
CA ASN A 125 -4.57 -0.52 -15.44
C ASN A 125 -5.15 -1.30 -14.25
N ILE A 126 -6.45 -1.63 -14.29
CA ILE A 126 -7.09 -2.46 -13.29
C ILE A 126 -6.82 -3.94 -13.61
N SER A 127 -6.52 -4.72 -12.58
CA SER A 127 -6.43 -6.17 -12.65
C SER A 127 -7.44 -6.81 -11.70
N ILE A 128 -7.90 -8.00 -12.04
CA ILE A 128 -8.81 -8.78 -11.22
C ILE A 128 -8.16 -10.13 -10.91
N GLY A 129 -8.06 -10.45 -9.62
CA GLY A 129 -7.65 -11.77 -9.14
C GLY A 129 -8.87 -12.55 -8.65
N SER A 130 -9.02 -13.80 -9.12
CA SER A 130 -10.04 -14.71 -8.60
C SER A 130 -9.46 -15.59 -7.50
N TYR A 131 -10.18 -15.73 -6.39
CA TYR A 131 -9.76 -16.47 -5.20
C TYR A 131 -10.88 -17.37 -4.71
N ALA A 132 -10.55 -18.63 -4.46
CA ALA A 132 -11.49 -19.58 -3.89
C ALA A 132 -11.57 -19.39 -2.37
N TYR A 133 -12.76 -19.07 -1.88
CA TYR A 133 -13.07 -18.99 -0.45
C TYR A 133 -14.23 -19.91 -0.10
N LEU A 134 -14.16 -20.55 1.06
CA LEU A 134 -15.31 -21.24 1.61
C LEU A 134 -16.41 -20.22 1.92
N ARG A 135 -17.65 -20.57 1.67
CA ARG A 135 -18.80 -19.67 1.90
C ARG A 135 -18.87 -19.14 3.33
N SER A 136 -18.46 -19.94 4.32
CA SER A 136 -18.36 -19.55 5.73
C SER A 136 -17.37 -18.40 5.97
N ASP A 137 -16.35 -18.27 5.12
CA ASP A 137 -15.22 -17.36 5.34
C ASP A 137 -15.33 -16.08 4.50
N GLN A 138 -16.26 -16.04 3.54
CA GLN A 138 -16.44 -14.92 2.61
C GLN A 138 -16.77 -13.60 3.32
N VAL A 139 -17.69 -13.62 4.29
CA VAL A 139 -18.07 -12.41 5.05
C VAL A 139 -16.86 -11.84 5.80
N HIS A 140 -16.11 -12.70 6.47
CA HIS A 140 -14.90 -12.28 7.16
C HIS A 140 -13.82 -11.77 6.20
N ALA A 141 -13.66 -12.40 5.04
CA ALA A 141 -12.69 -11.96 4.03
C ALA A 141 -13.07 -10.58 3.44
N LEU A 142 -14.35 -10.29 3.26
CA LEU A 142 -14.84 -8.97 2.84
C LEU A 142 -14.60 -7.93 3.93
N SER A 143 -14.98 -8.20 5.19
CA SER A 143 -14.83 -7.26 6.30
C SER A 143 -13.36 -6.94 6.64
N THR A 144 -12.43 -7.83 6.28
CA THR A 144 -10.98 -7.65 6.49
C THR A 144 -10.21 -7.19 5.24
N ASN A 145 -10.90 -6.80 4.17
CA ASN A 145 -10.33 -6.39 2.89
C ASN A 145 -9.42 -7.46 2.23
N ASN A 146 -9.62 -8.73 2.57
CA ASN A 146 -8.98 -9.86 1.89
C ASN A 146 -9.70 -10.21 0.58
N LEU A 147 -10.96 -9.81 0.45
CA LEU A 147 -11.77 -9.79 -0.77
C LEU A 147 -12.40 -8.42 -0.94
N ASP A 148 -12.55 -7.98 -2.19
CA ASP A 148 -13.32 -6.78 -2.54
C ASP A 148 -14.77 -7.14 -2.90
N PHE A 149 -14.98 -8.26 -3.60
CA PHE A 149 -16.30 -8.72 -4.06
C PHE A 149 -16.45 -10.24 -3.96
N VAL A 150 -17.69 -10.65 -3.74
CA VAL A 150 -18.12 -12.06 -3.83
C VAL A 150 -19.33 -12.13 -4.76
N VAL A 151 -19.33 -13.07 -5.69
CA VAL A 151 -20.51 -13.42 -6.50
C VAL A 151 -20.90 -14.86 -6.15
N ASP A 152 -21.97 -15.00 -5.41
CA ASP A 152 -22.48 -16.30 -4.93
C ASP A 152 -24.02 -16.28 -5.00
N PRO A 153 -24.68 -17.38 -5.42
CA PRO A 153 -26.12 -17.47 -5.45
C PRO A 153 -26.77 -17.40 -4.05
N VAL A 154 -26.02 -17.68 -3.01
CA VAL A 154 -26.49 -17.60 -1.62
C VAL A 154 -25.48 -16.86 -0.77
N ILE A 155 -25.70 -15.57 -0.59
CA ILE A 155 -24.88 -14.75 0.32
C ILE A 155 -25.58 -14.70 1.69
N PRO A 156 -24.87 -15.00 2.79
CA PRO A 156 -25.40 -14.83 4.13
C PRO A 156 -25.76 -13.34 4.37
N ARG A 157 -26.94 -13.09 4.91
CA ARG A 157 -27.30 -11.72 5.32
C ARG A 157 -26.43 -11.31 6.50
N SER A 158 -25.78 -10.19 6.37
CA SER A 158 -24.95 -9.58 7.40
C SER A 158 -25.06 -8.06 7.31
N ASP A 159 -25.11 -7.38 8.45
CA ASP A 159 -25.08 -5.93 8.52
C ASP A 159 -23.69 -5.35 8.19
N GLU A 160 -22.68 -6.21 8.07
CA GLU A 160 -21.27 -5.83 7.79
C GLU A 160 -20.97 -5.73 6.30
N ILE A 161 -21.85 -6.24 5.42
CA ILE A 161 -21.64 -6.28 3.98
C ILE A 161 -22.88 -5.78 3.23
N ASN A 162 -22.63 -5.08 2.12
CA ASN A 162 -23.69 -4.74 1.17
C ASN A 162 -23.86 -5.85 0.15
N SER A 163 -25.10 -6.21 -0.18
CA SER A 163 -25.40 -7.21 -1.20
C SER A 163 -26.44 -6.68 -2.18
N GLU A 164 -26.23 -6.94 -3.46
CA GLU A 164 -27.13 -6.55 -4.54
C GLU A 164 -27.37 -7.76 -5.44
N LYS A 165 -28.63 -7.91 -5.92
CA LYS A 165 -28.98 -8.94 -6.88
C LYS A 165 -28.54 -8.50 -8.27
N VAL A 166 -27.60 -9.21 -8.87
CA VAL A 166 -27.06 -8.88 -10.19
C VAL A 166 -27.86 -9.52 -11.32
N PHE A 167 -28.27 -10.78 -11.16
CA PHE A 167 -29.09 -11.52 -12.14
C PHE A 167 -29.89 -12.64 -11.45
N GLU A 168 -30.81 -13.22 -12.19
CA GLU A 168 -31.60 -14.40 -11.78
C GLU A 168 -31.40 -15.49 -12.83
N ASP A 169 -31.14 -16.69 -12.39
CA ASP A 169 -30.98 -17.87 -13.24
C ASP A 169 -31.80 -19.03 -12.65
N ASP A 170 -32.45 -19.79 -13.49
CA ASP A 170 -33.23 -20.94 -13.09
C ASP A 170 -32.41 -22.22 -13.32
N PHE A 171 -32.35 -23.07 -12.31
CA PHE A 171 -31.80 -24.43 -12.49
C PHE A 171 -32.73 -25.24 -13.37
N VAL A 172 -32.25 -25.66 -14.53
CA VAL A 172 -32.92 -26.53 -15.46
C VAL A 172 -32.43 -27.95 -15.26
#